data_8561f7356333d8ee0bb04667eb89cc60
#
_entry.id   8561f7356333d8ee0bb04667eb89cc60
#
_cell.length_a   1.000
_cell.length_b   1.000
_cell.length_c   1.000
_cell.angle_alpha   90.00
_cell.angle_beta   90.00
_cell.angle_gamma   90.00
#
_symmetry.space_group_name_H-M   'P 1'
#
loop_
_entity.id
_entity.type
_entity.pdbx_description
1 polymer ?
#
loop_
_entity_poly.entity_id
_entity_poly.type
_entity_poly.pdbx_seq_one_letter_code
_entity_poly.pdbx_strand_id
1 'polypeptide(L)'
;MPKPLFVLNPDLPRDELATEFARSGRLQIRDVLTRETAEELRDILANRTEWGVAIQAGAKDKPFSLRGREMQKPAPAQEVTERVKATDRAAASRDYAFRHMRYSLVEGYLEKWNPGGPHDLLLEHLNAPEFMGLMRAVTGMPDLVKADGHASCYARQHFLGKHLDSHVAEGWRVAYVLNLTIDDWYPDWGGYLVFYDDDGDIETGFMPRFNSLNLFRVPQAHAVTYVPPFAPRGRYAISGWLRDR
;
A
#
# COMPACT_ATOMS: atom_id res chain seq x y z
N MET A 1 -1.54 23.04 20.71
CA MET A 1 -2.03 22.84 19.34
C MET A 1 -2.10 21.33 19.11
N PRO A 2 -3.10 20.79 18.41
CA PRO A 2 -3.08 19.38 18.05
C PRO A 2 -1.85 19.11 17.20
N LYS A 3 -1.18 17.99 17.45
CA LYS A 3 -0.03 17.57 16.63
C LYS A 3 -0.48 17.35 15.19
N PRO A 4 0.25 17.86 14.19
CA PRO A 4 -0.09 17.56 12.80
C PRO A 4 0.09 16.06 12.52
N LEU A 5 -0.91 15.43 11.95
CA LEU A 5 -0.93 13.98 11.67
C LEU A 5 0.07 13.57 10.57
N PHE A 6 0.47 14.50 9.70
CA PHE A 6 1.28 14.20 8.53
C PHE A 6 2.27 15.33 8.26
N VAL A 7 3.53 15.12 8.61
CA VAL A 7 4.60 16.09 8.40
C VAL A 7 5.72 15.43 7.59
N LEU A 8 5.98 15.97 6.40
CA LEU A 8 7.11 15.54 5.58
C LEU A 8 8.44 15.89 6.26
N ASN A 9 9.44 15.04 6.07
CA ASN A 9 10.80 15.35 6.48
C ASN A 9 11.31 16.54 5.64
N PRO A 10 11.73 17.64 6.29
CA PRO A 10 12.22 18.84 5.58
C PRO A 10 13.56 18.61 4.84
N ASP A 11 14.34 17.60 5.27
CA ASP A 11 15.70 17.37 4.80
C ASP A 11 15.74 16.38 3.58
N LEU A 12 14.61 16.11 2.94
CA LEU A 12 14.58 15.23 1.79
C LEU A 12 15.38 15.79 0.60
N PRO A 13 16.33 15.02 0.02
CA PRO A 13 17.15 15.44 -1.11
C PRO A 13 16.36 15.35 -2.44
N ARG A 14 15.42 16.26 -2.65
CA ARG A 14 14.41 16.18 -3.73
C ARG A 14 15.01 16.04 -5.11
N ASP A 15 16.10 16.75 -5.40
CA ASP A 15 16.75 16.73 -6.74
C ASP A 15 17.42 15.39 -7.02
N GLU A 16 18.05 14.78 -6.00
CA GLU A 16 18.63 13.44 -6.09
C GLU A 16 17.55 12.38 -6.30
N LEU A 17 16.45 12.47 -5.53
CA LEU A 17 15.30 11.59 -5.66
C LEU A 17 14.64 11.69 -7.03
N ALA A 18 14.51 12.91 -7.58
CA ALA A 18 14.00 13.14 -8.92
C ALA A 18 14.89 12.52 -10.00
N THR A 19 16.21 12.67 -9.84
CA THR A 19 17.20 12.07 -10.75
C THR A 19 17.12 10.54 -10.73
N GLU A 20 17.01 9.93 -9.54
CA GLU A 20 16.86 8.48 -9.38
C GLU A 20 15.57 7.97 -10.02
N PHE A 21 14.43 8.64 -9.74
CA PHE A 21 13.14 8.26 -10.31
C PHE A 21 13.12 8.40 -11.84
N ALA A 22 13.71 9.46 -12.38
CA ALA A 22 13.82 9.66 -13.84
C ALA A 22 14.59 8.52 -14.50
N ARG A 23 15.65 8.02 -13.84
CA ARG A 23 16.52 6.94 -14.35
C ARG A 23 15.87 5.57 -14.32
N SER A 24 15.19 5.23 -13.21
CA SER A 24 14.72 3.85 -12.94
C SER A 24 13.20 3.67 -13.05
N GLY A 25 12.45 4.77 -13.03
CA GLY A 25 10.98 4.75 -12.94
C GLY A 25 10.44 4.20 -11.62
N ARG A 26 11.32 3.93 -10.64
CA ARG A 26 10.96 3.45 -9.30
C ARG A 26 12.05 3.79 -8.28
N LEU A 27 11.66 4.04 -7.04
CA LEU A 27 12.60 4.28 -5.94
C LEU A 27 11.95 4.03 -4.57
N GLN A 28 12.79 3.92 -3.54
CA GLN A 28 12.38 3.90 -2.14
C GLN A 28 12.97 5.11 -1.43
N ILE A 29 12.13 6.06 -1.02
CA ILE A 29 12.50 7.21 -0.20
C ILE A 29 12.48 6.76 1.26
N ARG A 30 13.59 6.94 1.98
CA ARG A 30 13.67 6.65 3.42
C ARG A 30 13.36 7.91 4.21
N ASP A 31 12.84 7.71 5.43
CA ASP A 31 12.53 8.78 6.38
C ASP A 31 11.70 9.90 5.75
N VAL A 32 10.66 9.50 4.98
CA VAL A 32 9.84 10.43 4.19
C VAL A 32 9.03 11.39 5.06
N LEU A 33 8.64 10.95 6.25
CA LEU A 33 7.95 11.75 7.27
C LEU A 33 8.89 12.05 8.43
N THR A 34 8.55 13.02 9.26
CA THR A 34 9.19 13.13 10.57
C THR A 34 8.91 11.85 11.37
N ARG A 35 9.87 11.42 12.18
CA ARG A 35 9.75 10.18 12.96
C ARG A 35 8.49 10.14 13.81
N GLU A 36 8.19 11.25 14.48
CA GLU A 36 7.01 11.39 15.33
C GLU A 36 5.71 11.15 14.57
N THR A 37 5.60 11.72 13.37
CA THR A 37 4.43 11.50 12.47
C THR A 37 4.32 10.05 12.03
N ALA A 38 5.43 9.44 11.62
CA ALA A 38 5.45 8.05 11.19
C ALA A 38 5.05 7.08 12.32
N GLU A 39 5.48 7.34 13.55
CA GLU A 39 5.10 6.56 14.74
C GLU A 39 3.62 6.69 15.08
N GLU A 40 3.04 7.89 14.98
CA GLU A 40 1.60 8.13 15.17
C GLU A 40 0.77 7.39 14.09
N LEU A 41 1.16 7.50 12.82
CA LEU A 41 0.48 6.78 11.74
C LEU A 41 0.56 5.26 11.91
N ARG A 42 1.71 4.75 12.35
CA ARG A 42 1.85 3.33 12.66
C ARG A 42 0.93 2.90 13.80
N ASP A 43 0.81 3.72 14.86
CA ASP A 43 -0.10 3.46 15.98
C ASP A 43 -1.56 3.42 15.51
N ILE A 44 -1.97 4.36 14.65
CA ILE A 44 -3.30 4.35 14.03
C ILE A 44 -3.56 3.04 13.29
N LEU A 45 -2.61 2.61 12.46
CA LEU A 45 -2.75 1.37 11.71
C LEU A 45 -2.75 0.12 12.60
N ALA A 46 -1.90 0.08 13.62
CA ALA A 46 -1.77 -1.08 14.51
C ALA A 46 -2.95 -1.23 15.48
N ASN A 47 -3.45 -0.12 16.03
CA ASN A 47 -4.33 -0.13 17.20
C ASN A 47 -5.70 0.51 16.98
N ARG A 48 -5.87 1.35 15.96
CA ARG A 48 -7.10 2.14 15.76
C ARG A 48 -7.80 1.91 14.41
N THR A 49 -7.30 0.98 13.60
CA THR A 49 -7.89 0.68 12.29
C THR A 49 -8.80 -0.53 12.37
N GLU A 50 -10.06 -0.37 11.98
CA GLU A 50 -11.00 -1.48 11.80
C GLU A 50 -10.67 -2.25 10.52
N TRP A 51 -9.76 -3.20 10.64
CA TRP A 51 -9.31 -3.98 9.50
C TRP A 51 -10.40 -4.88 8.93
N GLY A 52 -10.70 -4.68 7.66
CA GLY A 52 -11.43 -5.64 6.83
C GLY A 52 -10.48 -6.54 6.08
N VAL A 53 -10.96 -7.19 5.02
CA VAL A 53 -10.17 -8.05 4.13
C VAL A 53 -10.40 -7.70 2.67
N ALA A 54 -9.37 -7.95 1.85
CA ALA A 54 -9.47 -7.96 0.40
C ALA A 54 -8.85 -9.27 -0.10
N ILE A 55 -9.60 -10.02 -0.93
CA ILE A 55 -9.24 -11.38 -1.36
C ILE A 55 -9.66 -11.54 -2.83
N GLN A 56 -8.79 -12.13 -3.64
CA GLN A 56 -9.13 -12.57 -5.00
C GLN A 56 -8.43 -13.89 -5.30
N ALA A 57 -9.16 -14.83 -5.92
CA ALA A 57 -8.69 -16.17 -6.22
C ALA A 57 -8.95 -16.49 -7.71
N GLY A 58 -8.16 -15.91 -8.59
CA GLY A 58 -8.26 -16.01 -10.03
C GLY A 58 -8.32 -14.65 -10.72
N ALA A 59 -7.64 -14.50 -11.86
CA ALA A 59 -7.58 -13.25 -12.61
C ALA A 59 -8.96 -12.79 -13.14
N LYS A 60 -9.86 -13.73 -13.36
CA LYS A 60 -11.23 -13.47 -13.87
C LYS A 60 -12.24 -13.20 -12.77
N ASP A 61 -11.90 -13.49 -11.52
CA ASP A 61 -12.79 -13.31 -10.39
C ASP A 61 -12.82 -11.84 -9.96
N LYS A 62 -13.98 -11.41 -9.50
CA LYS A 62 -14.09 -10.09 -8.88
C LYS A 62 -13.42 -10.10 -7.50
N PRO A 63 -12.67 -9.05 -7.12
CA PRO A 63 -12.18 -8.90 -5.78
C PRO A 63 -13.32 -8.97 -4.76
N PHE A 64 -13.14 -9.78 -3.74
CA PHE A 64 -14.03 -9.82 -2.58
C PHE A 64 -13.46 -8.91 -1.49
N SER A 65 -14.30 -8.07 -0.91
CA SER A 65 -13.91 -7.18 0.17
C SER A 65 -14.98 -7.15 1.24
N LEU A 66 -14.56 -7.18 2.51
CA LEU A 66 -15.41 -6.96 3.68
C LEU A 66 -14.77 -5.88 4.55
N ARG A 67 -15.63 -5.04 5.17
CA ARG A 67 -15.21 -4.08 6.21
C ARG A 67 -14.99 -4.78 7.54
N GLY A 68 -14.19 -4.20 8.42
CA GLY A 68 -13.90 -4.76 9.74
C GLY A 68 -15.17 -5.10 10.54
N ARG A 69 -16.14 -4.18 10.58
CA ARG A 69 -17.42 -4.41 11.27
C ARG A 69 -18.27 -5.56 10.69
N GLU A 70 -18.09 -5.88 9.40
CA GLU A 70 -18.80 -6.98 8.76
C GLU A 70 -18.18 -8.32 9.11
N MET A 71 -16.87 -8.35 9.32
CA MET A 71 -16.13 -9.55 9.73
C MET A 71 -16.49 -10.03 11.16
N GLN A 72 -17.08 -9.19 11.97
CA GLN A 72 -17.52 -9.57 13.33
C GLN A 72 -18.77 -10.48 13.33
N LYS A 73 -19.42 -10.66 12.19
CA LYS A 73 -20.58 -11.53 12.02
C LYS A 73 -20.15 -12.97 11.70
N PRO A 74 -20.85 -14.01 12.19
CA PRO A 74 -20.44 -15.41 11.98
C PRO A 74 -20.41 -15.86 10.49
N ALA A 75 -21.41 -15.48 9.71
CA ALA A 75 -21.54 -15.92 8.31
C ALA A 75 -20.40 -15.41 7.41
N PRO A 76 -19.98 -14.14 7.44
CA PRO A 76 -18.82 -13.67 6.71
C PRO A 76 -17.51 -14.37 7.06
N ALA A 77 -17.31 -14.79 8.29
CA ALA A 77 -16.09 -15.47 8.71
C ALA A 77 -15.89 -16.81 7.99
N GLN A 78 -16.96 -17.57 7.75
CA GLN A 78 -16.90 -18.82 6.98
C GLN A 78 -16.57 -18.53 5.51
N GLU A 79 -17.21 -17.52 4.90
CA GLU A 79 -16.92 -17.13 3.53
C GLU A 79 -15.46 -16.70 3.35
N VAL A 80 -14.92 -15.89 4.26
CA VAL A 80 -13.51 -15.49 4.26
C VAL A 80 -12.60 -16.71 4.30
N THR A 81 -12.89 -17.69 5.15
CA THR A 81 -12.11 -18.93 5.26
C THR A 81 -12.07 -19.70 3.93
N GLU A 82 -13.21 -19.86 3.27
CA GLU A 82 -13.29 -20.58 1.98
C GLU A 82 -12.57 -19.79 0.86
N ARG A 83 -12.67 -18.46 0.85
CA ARG A 83 -11.94 -17.62 -0.10
C ARG A 83 -10.43 -17.66 0.12
N VAL A 84 -9.96 -17.69 1.36
CA VAL A 84 -8.53 -17.88 1.68
C VAL A 84 -8.03 -19.21 1.10
N LYS A 85 -8.75 -20.32 1.30
CA LYS A 85 -8.39 -21.62 0.68
C LYS A 85 -8.42 -21.56 -0.86
N ALA A 86 -9.35 -20.78 -1.41
CA ALA A 86 -9.41 -20.59 -2.87
C ALA A 86 -8.18 -19.86 -3.40
N THR A 87 -7.63 -18.85 -2.68
CA THR A 87 -6.39 -18.19 -3.10
C THR A 87 -5.20 -19.15 -3.14
N ASP A 88 -5.11 -20.10 -2.20
CA ASP A 88 -4.04 -21.11 -2.21
C ASP A 88 -4.14 -22.02 -3.43
N ARG A 89 -5.37 -22.45 -3.79
CA ARG A 89 -5.62 -23.26 -5.01
C ARG A 89 -5.29 -22.49 -6.28
N ALA A 90 -5.71 -21.22 -6.38
CA ALA A 90 -5.42 -20.37 -7.54
C ALA A 90 -3.91 -20.17 -7.71
N ALA A 91 -3.19 -19.80 -6.65
CA ALA A 91 -1.75 -19.64 -6.69
C ALA A 91 -1.02 -20.94 -7.08
N ALA A 92 -1.44 -22.10 -6.54
CA ALA A 92 -0.90 -23.41 -6.93
C ALA A 92 -1.14 -23.74 -8.40
N SER A 93 -2.23 -23.24 -8.99
CA SER A 93 -2.58 -23.39 -10.41
C SER A 93 -1.97 -22.31 -11.30
N ARG A 94 -1.05 -21.48 -10.79
CA ARG A 94 -0.42 -20.35 -11.49
C ARG A 94 -1.42 -19.28 -11.95
N ASP A 95 -2.54 -19.15 -11.26
CA ASP A 95 -3.50 -18.08 -11.48
C ASP A 95 -3.27 -16.93 -10.50
N TYR A 96 -3.70 -15.73 -10.89
CA TYR A 96 -3.58 -14.54 -10.05
C TYR A 96 -4.35 -14.71 -8.75
N ALA A 97 -3.72 -14.38 -7.64
CA ALA A 97 -4.38 -14.39 -6.34
C ALA A 97 -3.76 -13.38 -5.40
N PHE A 98 -4.58 -12.90 -4.48
CA PHE A 98 -4.12 -12.11 -3.34
C PHE A 98 -5.03 -12.27 -2.13
N ARG A 99 -4.48 -11.99 -0.97
CA ARG A 99 -5.21 -11.79 0.28
C ARG A 99 -4.42 -10.89 1.22
N HIS A 100 -5.08 -9.90 1.76
CA HIS A 100 -4.54 -9.02 2.80
C HIS A 100 -5.65 -8.34 3.59
N MET A 101 -5.31 -7.78 4.74
CA MET A 101 -6.23 -6.91 5.46
C MET A 101 -6.24 -5.53 4.78
N ARG A 102 -7.43 -4.92 4.71
CA ARG A 102 -7.64 -3.64 4.01
C ARG A 102 -8.57 -2.73 4.78
N TYR A 103 -8.27 -1.43 4.76
CA TYR A 103 -9.20 -0.34 5.06
C TYR A 103 -9.16 0.65 3.90
N SER A 104 -10.30 0.83 3.20
CA SER A 104 -10.39 1.75 2.07
C SER A 104 -10.53 3.18 2.58
N LEU A 105 -9.50 4.03 2.38
CA LEU A 105 -9.54 5.43 2.80
C LEU A 105 -10.61 6.20 1.99
N VAL A 106 -10.68 5.95 0.68
CA VAL A 106 -11.62 6.66 -0.21
C VAL A 106 -13.07 6.29 0.12
N GLU A 107 -13.40 5.00 0.21
CA GLU A 107 -14.76 4.57 0.56
C GLU A 107 -15.13 5.04 1.97
N GLY A 108 -14.19 4.92 2.93
CA GLY A 108 -14.38 5.38 4.31
C GLY A 108 -14.74 6.86 4.39
N TYR A 109 -14.03 7.68 3.60
CA TYR A 109 -14.27 9.12 3.52
C TYR A 109 -15.63 9.43 2.89
N LEU A 110 -15.93 8.86 1.72
CA LEU A 110 -17.17 9.12 1.00
C LEU A 110 -18.42 8.62 1.75
N GLU A 111 -18.32 7.48 2.39
CA GLU A 111 -19.42 6.86 3.13
C GLU A 111 -19.44 7.26 4.62
N LYS A 112 -18.53 8.14 5.04
CA LYS A 112 -18.45 8.70 6.40
C LYS A 112 -18.37 7.60 7.47
N TRP A 113 -17.43 6.65 7.30
CA TRP A 113 -17.27 5.57 8.28
C TRP A 113 -16.84 6.06 9.66
N ASN A 114 -15.94 7.06 9.70
CA ASN A 114 -15.50 7.75 10.91
C ASN A 114 -15.20 9.23 10.58
N PRO A 115 -16.22 10.08 10.44
CA PRO A 115 -16.06 11.46 9.96
C PRO A 115 -15.09 12.27 10.82
N GLY A 116 -14.08 12.89 10.15
CA GLY A 116 -13.03 13.65 10.81
C GLY A 116 -12.04 12.81 11.62
N GLY A 117 -12.13 11.50 11.50
CA GLY A 117 -11.19 10.57 12.12
C GLY A 117 -9.81 10.55 11.44
N PRO A 118 -8.85 9.82 12.01
CA PRO A 118 -7.48 9.84 11.52
C PRO A 118 -7.32 9.34 10.07
N HIS A 119 -8.20 8.45 9.61
CA HIS A 119 -8.15 7.94 8.24
C HIS A 119 -8.65 8.96 7.21
N ASP A 120 -9.65 9.79 7.58
CA ASP A 120 -10.11 10.89 6.76
C ASP A 120 -9.03 11.97 6.63
N LEU A 121 -8.45 12.38 7.77
CA LEU A 121 -7.34 13.33 7.81
C LEU A 121 -6.13 12.84 7.01
N LEU A 122 -5.84 11.54 7.06
CA LEU A 122 -4.77 10.96 6.25
C LEU A 122 -5.03 11.11 4.75
N LEU A 123 -6.24 10.81 4.28
CA LEU A 123 -6.59 11.00 2.86
C LEU A 123 -6.50 12.47 2.44
N GLU A 124 -6.91 13.39 3.30
CA GLU A 124 -6.78 14.84 3.08
C GLU A 124 -5.31 15.25 2.96
N HIS A 125 -4.44 14.76 3.85
CA HIS A 125 -3.01 15.04 3.80
C HIS A 125 -2.31 14.45 2.56
N LEU A 126 -2.71 13.28 2.09
CA LEU A 126 -2.22 12.70 0.83
C LEU A 126 -2.59 13.57 -0.39
N ASN A 127 -3.65 14.38 -0.28
CA ASN A 127 -4.09 15.31 -1.31
C ASN A 127 -3.69 16.77 -1.02
N ALA A 128 -3.01 17.03 0.10
CA ALA A 128 -2.55 18.37 0.46
C ALA A 128 -1.39 18.84 -0.45
N PRO A 129 -1.22 20.17 -0.61
CA PRO A 129 -0.19 20.74 -1.46
C PRO A 129 1.23 20.25 -1.15
N GLU A 130 1.54 19.96 0.13
CA GLU A 130 2.86 19.54 0.59
C GLU A 130 3.21 18.14 0.03
N PHE A 131 2.33 17.16 0.20
CA PHE A 131 2.55 15.81 -0.33
C PHE A 131 2.49 15.80 -1.85
N MET A 132 1.46 16.39 -2.44
CA MET A 132 1.35 16.45 -3.90
C MET A 132 2.50 17.24 -4.55
N GLY A 133 3.01 18.28 -3.88
CA GLY A 133 4.19 19.03 -4.31
C GLY A 133 5.46 18.17 -4.31
N LEU A 134 5.67 17.36 -3.26
CA LEU A 134 6.77 16.39 -3.22
C LEU A 134 6.64 15.36 -4.35
N MET A 135 5.44 14.83 -4.56
CA MET A 135 5.20 13.82 -5.60
C MET A 135 5.50 14.38 -7.00
N ARG A 136 5.03 15.59 -7.31
CA ARG A 136 5.33 16.26 -8.59
C ARG A 136 6.83 16.52 -8.79
N ALA A 137 7.50 16.99 -7.73
CA ALA A 137 8.93 17.27 -7.79
C ALA A 137 9.75 16.00 -8.05
N VAL A 138 9.49 14.92 -7.29
CA VAL A 138 10.24 13.66 -7.39
C VAL A 138 9.93 12.91 -8.69
N THR A 139 8.67 12.90 -9.13
CA THR A 139 8.29 12.14 -10.33
C THR A 139 8.52 12.89 -11.65
N GLY A 140 8.71 14.21 -11.59
CA GLY A 140 8.77 15.06 -12.77
C GLY A 140 7.43 15.16 -13.51
N MET A 141 6.31 14.89 -12.84
CA MET A 141 4.95 14.90 -13.41
C MET A 141 4.13 16.06 -12.81
N PRO A 142 4.14 17.27 -13.40
CA PRO A 142 3.44 18.42 -12.84
C PRO A 142 1.91 18.27 -12.85
N ASP A 143 1.38 17.43 -13.72
CA ASP A 143 -0.06 17.25 -13.93
C ASP A 143 -0.73 16.30 -12.92
N LEU A 144 0.00 15.79 -11.94
CA LEU A 144 -0.60 14.98 -10.87
C LEU A 144 -1.53 15.86 -10.03
N VAL A 145 -2.82 15.48 -9.96
CA VAL A 145 -3.87 16.30 -9.32
C VAL A 145 -4.44 15.68 -8.05
N LYS A 146 -4.38 14.36 -7.92
CA LYS A 146 -4.95 13.66 -6.75
C LYS A 146 -4.24 12.35 -6.43
N ALA A 147 -4.36 11.94 -5.17
CA ALA A 147 -3.99 10.65 -4.65
C ALA A 147 -5.24 9.92 -4.14
N ASP A 148 -5.44 8.68 -4.55
CA ASP A 148 -6.34 7.77 -3.84
C ASP A 148 -5.56 6.90 -2.85
N GLY A 149 -6.25 6.09 -2.04
CA GLY A 149 -5.51 5.25 -1.12
C GLY A 149 -6.35 4.27 -0.32
N HIS A 150 -5.63 3.29 0.19
CA HIS A 150 -6.13 2.35 1.19
C HIS A 150 -4.99 1.99 2.16
N ALA A 151 -5.35 1.74 3.41
CA ALA A 151 -4.44 1.10 4.33
C ALA A 151 -4.45 -0.42 4.11
N SER A 152 -3.28 -1.05 4.17
CA SER A 152 -3.10 -2.48 4.02
C SER A 152 -2.26 -3.05 5.16
N CYS A 153 -2.61 -4.28 5.60
CA CYS A 153 -1.78 -5.06 6.49
C CYS A 153 -1.58 -6.46 5.89
N TYR A 154 -0.33 -6.77 5.58
CA TYR A 154 0.06 -8.11 5.17
C TYR A 154 0.52 -8.87 6.41
N ALA A 155 -0.40 -9.62 7.02
CA ALA A 155 -0.14 -10.50 8.13
C ALA A 155 0.40 -11.86 7.63
N ARG A 156 0.61 -12.80 8.55
CA ARG A 156 1.02 -14.18 8.23
C ARG A 156 0.16 -14.76 7.12
N GLN A 157 0.79 -15.42 6.15
CA GLN A 157 0.17 -16.06 4.98
C GLN A 157 -0.49 -15.10 3.98
N HIS A 158 -0.32 -13.77 4.14
CA HIS A 158 -0.80 -12.80 3.18
C HIS A 158 0.22 -12.56 2.06
N PHE A 159 -0.28 -12.20 0.90
CA PHE A 159 0.50 -11.88 -0.30
C PHE A 159 -0.33 -11.14 -1.34
N LEU A 160 0.33 -10.58 -2.33
CA LEU A 160 -0.29 -10.04 -3.54
C LEU A 160 0.48 -10.60 -4.74
N GLY A 161 -0.16 -11.43 -5.55
CA GLY A 161 0.44 -12.07 -6.71
C GLY A 161 0.95 -11.09 -7.77
N LYS A 162 1.82 -11.55 -8.67
CA LYS A 162 2.34 -10.75 -9.79
C LYS A 162 1.19 -10.19 -10.63
N HIS A 163 1.19 -8.88 -10.84
CA HIS A 163 0.17 -8.17 -11.62
C HIS A 163 0.73 -6.88 -12.22
N LEU A 164 -0.09 -6.25 -13.05
CA LEU A 164 0.14 -4.92 -13.63
C LEU A 164 -0.99 -3.99 -13.19
N ASP A 165 -0.63 -2.81 -12.72
CA ASP A 165 -1.57 -1.72 -12.55
C ASP A 165 -1.84 -1.11 -13.92
N SER A 166 -3.01 -1.41 -14.51
CA SER A 166 -3.29 -1.13 -15.93
C SER A 166 -4.31 -0.01 -16.20
N HIS A 167 -4.78 0.67 -15.15
CA HIS A 167 -5.81 1.73 -15.30
C HIS A 167 -5.24 3.09 -15.74
N VAL A 168 -4.27 3.07 -16.67
CA VAL A 168 -3.66 4.30 -17.23
C VAL A 168 -4.70 5.19 -17.94
N ALA A 169 -5.72 4.58 -18.56
CA ALA A 169 -6.84 5.30 -19.15
C ALA A 169 -7.68 6.08 -18.12
N GLU A 170 -7.68 5.65 -16.86
CA GLU A 170 -8.34 6.32 -15.74
C GLU A 170 -7.45 7.37 -15.05
N GLY A 171 -6.27 7.62 -15.60
CA GLY A 171 -5.34 8.64 -15.13
C GLY A 171 -4.30 8.15 -14.12
N TRP A 172 -4.15 6.86 -13.88
CA TRP A 172 -3.09 6.33 -13.02
C TRP A 172 -1.73 6.54 -13.66
N ARG A 173 -0.79 7.19 -12.94
CA ARG A 173 0.55 7.50 -13.43
C ARG A 173 1.65 6.91 -12.59
N VAL A 174 1.50 6.97 -11.27
CA VAL A 174 2.48 6.49 -10.31
C VAL A 174 1.74 5.76 -9.20
N ALA A 175 2.18 4.57 -8.86
CA ALA A 175 1.77 3.90 -7.63
C ALA A 175 2.70 4.31 -6.49
N TYR A 176 2.14 4.41 -5.29
CA TYR A 176 2.90 4.69 -4.08
C TYR A 176 2.58 3.72 -2.96
N VAL A 177 3.58 3.42 -2.12
CA VAL A 177 3.43 2.59 -0.92
C VAL A 177 4.21 3.22 0.22
N LEU A 178 3.50 3.89 1.13
CA LEU A 178 4.06 4.42 2.38
C LEU A 178 4.10 3.29 3.41
N ASN A 179 5.28 2.76 3.68
CA ASN A 179 5.48 1.68 4.64
C ASN A 179 5.62 2.23 6.05
N LEU A 180 4.83 1.67 6.96
CA LEU A 180 4.78 2.01 8.38
C LEU A 180 5.00 0.74 9.23
N THR A 181 5.83 -0.16 8.73
CA THR A 181 6.23 -1.40 9.40
C THR A 181 7.22 -1.05 10.53
N ILE A 182 7.55 -1.98 11.38
CA ILE A 182 8.53 -1.78 12.45
C ILE A 182 9.97 -1.56 11.90
N ASP A 183 10.83 -0.93 12.69
CA ASP A 183 12.20 -0.61 12.28
C ASP A 183 13.08 -1.84 12.03
N ASP A 184 12.83 -2.94 12.73
CA ASP A 184 13.61 -4.17 12.73
C ASP A 184 13.01 -5.30 11.88
N TRP A 185 12.36 -4.95 10.75
CA TRP A 185 11.83 -5.97 9.84
C TRP A 185 12.94 -6.88 9.32
N TYR A 186 12.79 -8.19 9.54
CA TYR A 186 13.78 -9.16 9.14
C TYR A 186 13.52 -9.68 7.71
N PRO A 187 14.56 -9.83 6.88
CA PRO A 187 14.39 -10.22 5.47
C PRO A 187 13.54 -11.48 5.25
N ASP A 188 13.72 -12.50 6.09
CA ASP A 188 13.02 -13.77 5.96
C ASP A 188 11.52 -13.69 6.26
N TRP A 189 11.05 -12.55 6.81
CA TRP A 189 9.60 -12.35 7.03
C TRP A 189 8.83 -11.97 5.76
N GLY A 190 9.50 -11.88 4.62
CA GLY A 190 8.87 -11.59 3.33
C GLY A 190 8.22 -10.21 3.26
N GLY A 191 7.09 -10.10 2.57
CA GLY A 191 6.37 -8.84 2.45
C GLY A 191 7.08 -7.78 1.60
N TYR A 192 8.09 -8.15 0.83
CA TYR A 192 8.79 -7.25 -0.10
C TYR A 192 7.87 -6.81 -1.23
N LEU A 193 7.96 -5.57 -1.64
CA LEU A 193 7.50 -5.13 -2.95
C LEU A 193 8.58 -5.49 -3.97
N VAL A 194 8.28 -6.43 -4.86
CA VAL A 194 9.22 -6.90 -5.88
C VAL A 194 8.73 -6.55 -7.27
N PHE A 195 9.69 -6.29 -8.17
CA PHE A 195 9.45 -5.99 -9.58
C PHE A 195 10.07 -7.09 -10.43
N TYR A 196 9.39 -7.45 -11.51
CA TYR A 196 9.77 -8.52 -12.39
C TYR A 196 10.14 -7.99 -13.77
N ASP A 197 11.13 -8.61 -14.37
CA ASP A 197 11.41 -8.47 -15.80
C ASP A 197 10.44 -9.33 -16.67
N ASP A 198 10.66 -9.32 -17.97
CA ASP A 198 9.83 -10.05 -18.94
C ASP A 198 10.00 -11.57 -18.83
N ASP A 199 11.15 -12.05 -18.34
CA ASP A 199 11.43 -13.48 -18.13
C ASP A 199 10.83 -13.99 -16.81
N GLY A 200 10.42 -13.07 -15.91
CA GLY A 200 9.83 -13.37 -14.62
C GLY A 200 10.83 -13.41 -13.48
N ASP A 201 12.06 -13.01 -13.72
CA ASP A 201 13.06 -12.85 -12.67
C ASP A 201 12.81 -11.58 -11.85
N ILE A 202 13.21 -11.59 -10.57
CA ILE A 202 13.12 -10.41 -9.71
C ILE A 202 14.26 -9.45 -10.05
N GLU A 203 13.91 -8.35 -10.69
CA GLU A 203 14.85 -7.29 -11.04
C GLU A 203 15.22 -6.40 -9.84
N THR A 204 14.23 -6.11 -8.98
CA THR A 204 14.40 -5.25 -7.81
C THR A 204 13.41 -5.63 -6.71
N GLY A 205 13.84 -5.49 -5.46
CA GLY A 205 12.98 -5.70 -4.30
C GLY A 205 13.15 -4.60 -3.25
N PHE A 206 12.04 -4.05 -2.78
CA PHE A 206 12.02 -3.06 -1.69
C PHE A 206 11.52 -3.71 -0.40
N MET A 207 12.39 -3.79 0.59
CA MET A 207 12.01 -4.22 1.92
C MET A 207 11.01 -3.23 2.53
N PRO A 208 9.97 -3.68 3.25
CA PRO A 208 8.99 -2.80 3.87
C PRO A 208 9.57 -2.12 5.13
N ARG A 209 10.43 -1.14 4.93
CA ARG A 209 11.08 -0.39 6.01
C ARG A 209 10.11 0.58 6.67
N PHE A 210 10.28 0.80 7.96
CA PHE A 210 9.56 1.86 8.65
C PHE A 210 9.84 3.23 8.01
N ASN A 211 8.81 4.08 7.94
CA ASN A 211 8.88 5.44 7.42
C ASN A 211 9.52 5.53 6.01
N SER A 212 9.20 4.59 5.14
CA SER A 212 9.68 4.62 3.76
C SER A 212 8.55 4.71 2.75
N LEU A 213 8.75 5.51 1.71
CA LEU A 213 7.81 5.66 0.60
C LEU A 213 8.39 5.02 -0.66
N ASN A 214 7.76 3.97 -1.16
CA ASN A 214 8.06 3.43 -2.48
C ASN A 214 7.22 4.17 -3.50
N LEU A 215 7.84 4.57 -4.60
CA LEU A 215 7.19 5.14 -5.77
C LEU A 215 7.58 4.31 -6.99
N PHE A 216 6.62 4.06 -7.88
CA PHE A 216 6.93 3.48 -9.17
C PHE A 216 5.93 3.90 -10.25
N ARG A 217 6.45 4.12 -11.43
CA ARG A 217 5.68 4.48 -12.63
C ARG A 217 4.83 3.29 -13.07
N VAL A 218 3.57 3.48 -13.38
CA VAL A 218 2.71 2.41 -13.90
C VAL A 218 2.61 2.47 -15.43
N PRO A 219 2.50 1.31 -16.13
CA PRO A 219 2.47 -0.06 -15.59
C PRO A 219 3.87 -0.64 -15.35
N GLN A 220 4.05 -1.41 -14.28
CA GLN A 220 5.22 -2.28 -14.05
C GLN A 220 4.74 -3.59 -13.40
N ALA A 221 5.28 -4.72 -13.82
CA ALA A 221 4.97 -6.02 -13.22
C ALA A 221 5.54 -6.08 -11.80
N HIS A 222 4.68 -6.28 -10.80
CA HIS A 222 5.10 -6.29 -9.40
C HIS A 222 4.24 -7.21 -8.55
N ALA A 223 4.71 -7.48 -7.33
CA ALA A 223 4.03 -8.29 -6.34
C ALA A 223 4.39 -7.85 -4.92
N VAL A 224 3.60 -8.28 -3.94
CA VAL A 224 4.04 -8.31 -2.53
C VAL A 224 4.30 -9.75 -2.17
N THR A 225 5.56 -10.07 -1.82
CA THR A 225 5.96 -11.43 -1.51
C THR A 225 5.22 -11.98 -0.30
N TYR A 226 5.06 -13.30 -0.26
CA TYR A 226 4.39 -14.01 0.82
C TYR A 226 5.00 -13.72 2.18
N VAL A 227 4.16 -13.44 3.17
CA VAL A 227 4.57 -13.31 4.58
C VAL A 227 4.44 -14.67 5.24
N PRO A 228 5.53 -15.32 5.64
CA PRO A 228 5.50 -16.69 6.13
C PRO A 228 4.82 -16.81 7.50
N PRO A 229 4.36 -18.03 7.87
CA PRO A 229 3.67 -18.25 9.15
C PRO A 229 4.47 -17.91 10.40
N PHE A 230 5.81 -17.94 10.31
CA PHE A 230 6.71 -17.63 11.42
C PHE A 230 6.99 -16.12 11.56
N ALA A 231 6.56 -15.27 10.62
CA ALA A 231 6.68 -13.82 10.78
C ALA A 231 5.92 -13.36 12.03
N PRO A 232 6.55 -12.65 12.97
CA PRO A 232 5.91 -12.36 14.26
C PRO A 232 4.85 -11.27 14.17
N ARG A 233 4.91 -10.44 13.14
CA ARG A 233 4.11 -9.21 12.98
C ARG A 233 3.64 -9.03 11.54
N GLY A 234 2.63 -8.16 11.34
CA GLY A 234 2.16 -7.74 10.03
C GLY A 234 2.96 -6.57 9.47
N ARG A 235 3.01 -6.49 8.15
CA ARG A 235 3.51 -5.34 7.39
C ARG A 235 2.39 -4.33 7.18
N TYR A 236 2.51 -3.15 7.78
CA TYR A 236 1.56 -2.05 7.58
C TYR A 236 2.02 -1.11 6.48
N ALA A 237 1.09 -0.71 5.61
CA ALA A 237 1.35 0.30 4.60
C ALA A 237 0.08 1.07 4.23
N ILE A 238 0.27 2.25 3.66
CA ILE A 238 -0.75 3.02 2.95
C ILE A 238 -0.35 3.03 1.50
N SER A 239 -1.21 2.54 0.62
CA SER A 239 -0.93 2.38 -0.80
C SER A 239 -2.02 3.01 -1.64
N GLY A 240 -1.66 3.48 -2.83
CA GLY A 240 -2.61 4.04 -3.78
C GLY A 240 -1.92 4.51 -5.05
N TRP A 241 -2.66 5.29 -5.81
CA TRP A 241 -2.18 5.81 -7.09
C TRP A 241 -2.28 7.32 -7.14
N LEU A 242 -1.24 7.94 -7.71
CA LEU A 242 -1.24 9.35 -8.08
C LEU A 242 -1.79 9.46 -9.49
N ARG A 243 -2.74 10.39 -9.67
CA ARG A 243 -3.51 10.53 -10.90
C ARG A 243 -3.38 11.92 -11.49
N ASP A 244 -3.54 12.00 -12.83
CA ASP A 244 -3.58 13.24 -13.59
C ASP A 244 -5.02 13.71 -13.93
N ARG A 245 -6.04 12.97 -13.45
CA ARG A 245 -7.47 13.31 -13.63
C ARG A 245 -8.37 12.64 -12.62
#